data_2fac1b7ab3647a88eb677f5c5892af48
#
_entry.id   2fac1b7ab3647a88eb677f5c5892af48
#
_cell.length_a   1.000
_cell.length_b   1.000
_cell.length_c   1.000
_cell.angle_alpha   90.00
_cell.angle_beta   90.00
_cell.angle_gamma   90.00
#
_symmetry.space_group_name_H-M   'P 1'
#
loop_
_entity.id
_entity.type
_entity.pdbx_description
1 polymer ?
#
loop_
_entity_poly.entity_id
_entity_poly.type
_entity_poly.pdbx_seq_one_letter_code
_entity_poly.pdbx_strand_id
1 'polypeptide(L)'
;MFKKILIANRGEIACRVIATAKKMGIATVAVYSEADKEARHVALADEAVLLGPAPSRESYLVADKIIAAAKATGAEAIHPGYGFLSENEAFAKRVEDEGMAFIGPRHFSIAAMGAKIASKKLAN
;
A
#
# COMPACT_ATOMS: atom_id res chain seq x y z
N MET A 1 -14.24 7.24 -2.49
CA MET A 1 -13.43 6.33 -1.65
C MET A 1 -12.88 5.18 -2.49
N PHE A 2 -11.71 4.71 -2.16
CA PHE A 2 -11.10 3.59 -2.88
C PHE A 2 -11.84 2.29 -2.59
N LYS A 3 -11.87 1.43 -3.57
CA LYS A 3 -12.45 0.09 -3.40
C LYS A 3 -11.42 -0.92 -2.93
N LYS A 4 -10.17 -0.73 -3.34
CA LYS A 4 -9.08 -1.62 -2.98
C LYS A 4 -7.77 -0.85 -2.91
N ILE A 5 -6.99 -1.09 -1.85
CA ILE A 5 -5.67 -0.47 -1.69
C ILE A 5 -4.63 -1.54 -1.40
N LEU A 6 -3.40 -1.27 -1.83
CA LEU A 6 -2.25 -2.13 -1.52
C LEU A 6 -1.47 -1.49 -0.39
N ILE A 7 -1.13 -2.28 0.63
CA ILE A 7 -0.36 -1.80 1.76
C ILE A 7 1.09 -2.22 1.56
N ALA A 8 1.95 -1.26 1.22
CA ALA A 8 3.35 -1.52 0.91
C ALA A 8 4.23 -1.43 2.16
N ASN A 9 3.90 -2.25 3.14
CA ASN A 9 4.65 -2.30 4.39
C ASN A 9 4.40 -3.67 5.04
N ARG A 10 4.97 -3.89 6.20
CA ARG A 10 4.88 -5.15 6.90
C ARG A 10 4.68 -4.93 8.39
N GLY A 11 4.44 -6.01 9.12
CA GLY A 11 4.37 -5.98 10.57
C GLY A 11 3.15 -5.24 11.09
N GLU A 12 3.30 -4.64 12.27
CA GLU A 12 2.18 -4.01 12.95
C GLU A 12 1.60 -2.83 12.18
N ILE A 13 2.45 -2.07 11.51
CA ILE A 13 1.98 -0.93 10.71
C ILE A 13 1.02 -1.41 9.62
N ALA A 14 1.40 -2.47 8.91
CA ALA A 14 0.54 -3.02 7.88
C ALA A 14 -0.76 -3.55 8.48
N CYS A 15 -0.69 -4.23 9.62
CA CYS A 15 -1.88 -4.75 10.28
C CYS A 15 -2.85 -3.63 10.65
N ARG A 16 -2.33 -2.52 11.16
CA ARG A 16 -3.16 -1.40 11.57
C ARG A 16 -3.88 -0.73 10.38
N VAL A 17 -3.16 -0.56 9.28
CA VAL A 17 -3.75 0.02 8.07
C VAL A 17 -4.82 -0.92 7.52
N ILE A 18 -4.55 -2.22 7.49
CA ILE A 18 -5.51 -3.21 7.02
C ILE A 18 -6.78 -3.18 7.87
N ALA A 19 -6.63 -3.14 9.20
CA ALA A 19 -7.78 -3.12 10.09
C ALA A 19 -8.64 -1.87 9.86
N THR A 20 -8.01 -0.71 9.67
CA THR A 20 -8.72 0.52 9.40
C THR A 20 -9.45 0.45 8.06
N ALA A 21 -8.77 -0.04 7.04
CA ALA A 21 -9.38 -0.17 5.71
C ALA A 21 -10.60 -1.08 5.74
N LYS A 22 -10.52 -2.18 6.48
CA LYS A 22 -11.66 -3.10 6.61
C LYS A 22 -12.86 -2.42 7.24
N LYS A 23 -12.63 -1.60 8.25
CA LYS A 23 -13.73 -0.86 8.90
C LYS A 23 -14.40 0.10 7.93
N MET A 24 -13.67 0.58 6.94
CA MET A 24 -14.19 1.48 5.93
C MET A 24 -14.77 0.77 4.72
N GLY A 25 -14.76 -0.56 4.72
CA GLY A 25 -15.25 -1.33 3.59
C GLY A 25 -14.31 -1.36 2.39
N ILE A 26 -13.03 -1.09 2.61
CA ILE A 26 -12.01 -1.09 1.55
C ILE A 26 -11.29 -2.43 1.54
N ALA A 27 -11.23 -3.07 0.38
CA ALA A 27 -10.49 -4.32 0.22
C ALA A 27 -8.98 -4.03 0.29
N THR A 28 -8.21 -4.98 0.80
CA THR A 28 -6.79 -4.78 1.03
C THR A 28 -5.95 -5.84 0.33
N VAL A 29 -4.78 -5.40 -0.16
CA VAL A 29 -3.77 -6.28 -0.73
C VAL A 29 -2.52 -6.13 0.12
N ALA A 30 -2.05 -7.22 0.70
CA ALA A 30 -0.78 -7.23 1.42
C ALA A 30 0.31 -7.67 0.45
N VAL A 31 1.52 -7.20 0.69
CA VAL A 31 2.70 -7.70 -0.02
C VAL A 31 3.64 -8.28 1.03
N TYR A 32 4.44 -9.24 0.63
CA TYR A 32 5.32 -9.89 1.60
C TYR A 32 6.58 -10.45 0.95
N SER A 33 7.65 -10.51 1.75
CA SER A 33 8.86 -11.21 1.35
C SER A 33 8.72 -12.67 1.78
N GLU A 34 9.63 -13.51 1.32
CA GLU A 34 9.60 -14.94 1.67
C GLU A 34 9.64 -15.18 3.18
N ALA A 35 10.31 -14.31 3.93
CA ALA A 35 10.40 -14.45 5.38
C ALA A 35 9.06 -14.15 6.05
N ASP A 36 8.19 -13.39 5.42
CA ASP A 36 6.95 -12.91 6.01
C ASP A 36 5.69 -13.64 5.51
N LYS A 37 5.84 -14.74 4.79
CA LYS A 37 4.67 -15.39 4.20
C LYS A 37 3.60 -15.83 5.18
N GLU A 38 3.98 -16.05 6.43
CA GLU A 38 3.01 -16.43 7.46
C GLU A 38 2.77 -15.29 8.45
N ALA A 39 3.18 -14.07 8.10
CA ALA A 39 3.01 -12.93 8.97
C ALA A 39 1.53 -12.55 9.08
N ARG A 40 1.21 -11.88 10.20
CA ARG A 40 -0.16 -11.52 10.51
C ARG A 40 -0.79 -10.61 9.45
N HIS A 41 -0.02 -9.67 8.91
CA HIS A 41 -0.59 -8.75 7.91
C HIS A 41 -1.01 -9.50 6.63
N VAL A 42 -0.32 -10.58 6.30
CA VAL A 42 -0.70 -11.42 5.16
C VAL A 42 -2.03 -12.11 5.42
N ALA A 43 -2.20 -12.63 6.64
CA ALA A 43 -3.43 -13.33 7.00
C ALA A 43 -4.64 -12.40 7.08
N LEU A 44 -4.42 -11.14 7.47
CA LEU A 44 -5.50 -10.17 7.65
C LEU A 44 -5.99 -9.56 6.34
N ALA A 45 -5.15 -9.52 5.32
CA ALA A 45 -5.51 -8.88 4.04
C ALA A 45 -6.44 -9.77 3.21
N ASP A 46 -7.17 -9.14 2.30
CA ASP A 46 -8.05 -9.87 1.39
C ASP A 46 -7.26 -10.62 0.32
N GLU A 47 -6.16 -10.05 -0.12
CA GLU A 47 -5.26 -10.67 -1.09
C GLU A 47 -3.82 -10.45 -0.64
N ALA A 48 -2.91 -11.28 -1.10
CA ALA A 48 -1.50 -11.15 -0.78
C ALA A 48 -0.62 -11.51 -1.97
N VAL A 49 0.46 -10.76 -2.16
CA VAL A 49 1.37 -10.97 -3.28
C VAL A 49 2.80 -11.10 -2.75
N LEU A 50 3.49 -12.17 -3.16
CA LEU A 50 4.89 -12.37 -2.82
C LEU A 50 5.76 -11.40 -3.63
N LEU A 51 6.63 -10.66 -2.95
CA LEU A 51 7.54 -9.73 -3.60
C LEU A 51 8.88 -10.36 -3.96
N GLY A 52 9.39 -11.25 -3.12
CA GLY A 52 10.68 -11.86 -3.37
C GLY A 52 11.43 -12.22 -2.09
N PRO A 53 12.78 -12.25 -2.17
CA PRO A 53 13.61 -12.68 -1.04
C PRO A 53 13.43 -11.83 0.21
N ALA A 54 13.89 -12.37 1.35
CA ALA A 54 13.73 -11.74 2.66
C ALA A 54 14.29 -10.33 2.80
N PRO A 55 15.49 -10.00 2.26
CA PRO A 55 16.01 -8.63 2.42
C PRO A 55 15.07 -7.58 1.84
N SER A 56 14.81 -6.50 2.61
CA SER A 56 13.90 -5.46 2.16
C SER A 56 14.31 -4.82 0.84
N ARG A 57 15.61 -4.68 0.60
CA ARG A 57 16.09 -4.09 -0.64
C ARG A 57 15.76 -4.95 -1.87
N GLU A 58 15.39 -6.21 -1.66
CA GLU A 58 15.03 -7.11 -2.74
C GLU A 58 13.52 -7.40 -2.78
N SER A 59 12.77 -6.78 -1.88
CA SER A 59 11.32 -6.98 -1.81
C SER A 59 10.60 -5.66 -1.54
N TYR A 60 10.50 -5.26 -0.28
CA TYR A 60 9.72 -4.06 0.09
C TYR A 60 10.24 -2.74 -0.49
N LEU A 61 11.53 -2.66 -0.82
CA LEU A 61 12.10 -1.44 -1.38
C LEU A 61 12.18 -1.43 -2.90
N VAL A 62 11.67 -2.48 -3.55
CA VAL A 62 11.68 -2.55 -5.01
C VAL A 62 10.38 -1.98 -5.57
N ALA A 63 10.42 -0.73 -6.01
CA ALA A 63 9.25 -0.03 -6.52
C ALA A 63 8.53 -0.79 -7.63
N ASP A 64 9.29 -1.35 -8.57
CA ASP A 64 8.69 -2.09 -9.69
C ASP A 64 7.82 -3.25 -9.22
N LYS A 65 8.25 -3.96 -8.19
CA LYS A 65 7.51 -5.11 -7.68
C LYS A 65 6.22 -4.67 -6.99
N ILE A 66 6.28 -3.58 -6.25
CA ILE A 66 5.10 -3.03 -5.57
C ILE A 66 4.06 -2.57 -6.58
N ILE A 67 4.50 -1.85 -7.60
CA ILE A 67 3.60 -1.34 -8.63
C ILE A 67 3.00 -2.48 -9.43
N ALA A 68 3.80 -3.49 -9.77
CA ALA A 68 3.31 -4.65 -10.50
C ALA A 68 2.24 -5.39 -9.69
N ALA A 69 2.44 -5.54 -8.37
CA ALA A 69 1.47 -6.18 -7.51
C ALA A 69 0.16 -5.39 -7.46
N ALA A 70 0.25 -4.06 -7.40
CA ALA A 70 -0.92 -3.20 -7.38
C ALA A 70 -1.73 -3.35 -8.67
N LYS A 71 -1.04 -3.34 -9.81
CA LYS A 71 -1.71 -3.48 -11.10
C LYS A 71 -2.34 -4.85 -11.26
N ALA A 72 -1.64 -5.89 -10.85
CA ALA A 72 -2.12 -7.26 -10.99
C ALA A 72 -3.38 -7.52 -10.15
N THR A 73 -3.53 -6.83 -9.03
CA THR A 73 -4.67 -7.02 -8.13
C THR A 73 -5.78 -5.99 -8.32
N GLY A 74 -5.54 -4.98 -9.15
CA GLY A 74 -6.53 -3.94 -9.37
C GLY A 74 -6.62 -2.91 -8.26
N ALA A 75 -5.55 -2.76 -7.47
CA ALA A 75 -5.52 -1.76 -6.41
C ALA A 75 -5.58 -0.35 -7.00
N GLU A 76 -6.32 0.52 -6.35
CA GLU A 76 -6.50 1.91 -6.81
C GLU A 76 -5.55 2.87 -6.13
N ALA A 77 -4.93 2.43 -5.04
CA ALA A 77 -4.02 3.27 -4.27
C ALA A 77 -2.99 2.40 -3.57
N ILE A 78 -1.87 3.02 -3.21
CA ILE A 78 -0.82 2.36 -2.44
C ILE A 78 -0.61 3.14 -1.15
N HIS A 79 -0.71 2.46 -0.03
CA HIS A 79 -0.45 3.02 1.30
C HIS A 79 0.90 2.47 1.75
N PRO A 80 1.93 3.29 1.81
CA PRO A 80 3.29 2.80 2.10
C PRO A 80 3.60 2.61 3.58
N GLY A 81 2.71 3.02 4.48
CA GLY A 81 2.99 2.97 5.91
C GLY A 81 4.10 3.94 6.28
N TYR A 82 4.94 3.53 7.21
CA TYR A 82 6.11 4.29 7.63
C TYR A 82 7.37 3.55 7.18
N GLY A 83 8.43 4.30 6.89
CA GLY A 83 9.67 3.69 6.43
C GLY A 83 9.56 3.17 5.01
N PHE A 84 10.47 2.28 4.63
CA PHE A 84 10.53 1.72 3.27
C PHE A 84 10.39 2.81 2.20
N LEU A 85 9.34 2.76 1.38
CA LEU A 85 9.15 3.73 0.30
C LEU A 85 8.23 4.89 0.67
N SER A 86 7.85 5.01 1.94
CA SER A 86 6.86 6.01 2.35
C SER A 86 7.28 7.46 2.07
N GLU A 87 8.56 7.77 2.11
CA GLU A 87 9.03 9.12 1.85
C GLU A 87 9.83 9.24 0.56
N ASN A 88 9.72 8.26 -0.31
CA ASN A 88 10.41 8.28 -1.59
C ASN A 88 9.56 9.03 -2.62
N GLU A 89 9.98 10.25 -2.95
CA GLU A 89 9.22 11.09 -3.87
C GLU A 89 9.15 10.52 -5.28
N ALA A 90 10.20 9.87 -5.73
CA ALA A 90 10.21 9.26 -7.06
C ALA A 90 9.19 8.11 -7.13
N PHE A 91 9.07 7.34 -6.05
CA PHE A 91 8.09 6.27 -5.98
C PHE A 91 6.67 6.84 -5.98
N ALA A 92 6.45 7.88 -5.17
CA ALA A 92 5.13 8.51 -5.10
C ALA A 92 4.70 9.05 -6.48
N LYS A 93 5.62 9.71 -7.16
CA LYS A 93 5.33 10.24 -8.50
C LYS A 93 5.02 9.10 -9.46
N ARG A 94 5.79 8.04 -9.39
CA ARG A 94 5.60 6.89 -10.28
C ARG A 94 4.24 6.22 -10.05
N VAL A 95 3.82 6.09 -8.80
CA VAL A 95 2.51 5.53 -8.46
C VAL A 95 1.42 6.36 -9.12
N GLU A 96 1.52 7.69 -9.01
CA GLU A 96 0.52 8.57 -9.60
C GLU A 96 0.56 8.55 -11.12
N ASP A 97 1.74 8.45 -11.71
CA ASP A 97 1.88 8.35 -13.16
C ASP A 97 1.23 7.07 -13.70
N GLU A 98 1.15 6.02 -12.87
CA GLU A 98 0.51 4.77 -13.25
C GLU A 98 -1.01 4.79 -13.00
N GLY A 99 -1.55 5.93 -12.63
CA GLY A 99 -2.99 6.09 -12.44
C GLY A 99 -3.49 5.69 -11.07
N MET A 100 -2.60 5.50 -10.10
CA MET A 100 -2.97 5.15 -8.74
C MET A 100 -2.70 6.29 -7.79
N ALA A 101 -3.38 6.33 -6.65
CA ALA A 101 -3.13 7.33 -5.64
C ALA A 101 -2.04 6.84 -4.68
N PHE A 102 -1.22 7.77 -4.20
CA PHE A 102 -0.20 7.48 -3.21
C PHE A 102 -0.63 8.09 -1.88
N ILE A 103 -0.87 7.26 -0.87
CA ILE A 103 -1.32 7.72 0.44
C ILE A 103 -0.08 7.92 1.32
N GLY A 104 0.59 9.06 1.13
CA GLY A 104 1.83 9.35 1.83
C GLY A 104 1.66 9.64 3.31
N PRO A 105 2.79 9.85 4.03
CA PRO A 105 2.77 9.99 5.49
C PRO A 105 1.78 11.02 6.05
N ARG A 106 1.65 12.15 5.41
CA ARG A 106 0.74 13.19 5.93
C ARG A 106 -0.73 12.87 5.72
N HIS A 107 -1.02 11.73 5.11
CA HIS A 107 -2.40 11.30 4.88
C HIS A 107 -2.73 10.02 5.65
N PHE A 108 -1.94 9.71 6.68
CA PHE A 108 -2.15 8.49 7.47
C PHE A 108 -3.27 8.67 8.48
N SER A 109 -4.49 8.80 7.99
CA SER A 109 -5.66 8.86 8.86
C SER A 109 -6.85 8.28 8.12
N ILE A 110 -7.89 7.94 8.88
CA ILE A 110 -9.13 7.43 8.31
C ILE A 110 -9.73 8.47 7.37
N ALA A 111 -9.73 9.74 7.81
CA ALA A 111 -10.27 10.82 7.00
C ALA A 111 -9.49 10.97 5.69
N ALA A 112 -8.16 10.84 5.76
CA ALA A 112 -7.34 10.95 4.56
C ALA A 112 -7.64 9.85 3.55
N MET A 113 -7.87 8.63 4.01
CA MET A 113 -8.18 7.53 3.09
C MET A 113 -9.49 7.76 2.36
N GLY A 114 -10.49 8.29 3.05
CA GLY A 114 -11.78 8.59 2.45
C GLY A 114 -11.76 9.84 1.59
N ALA A 115 -11.01 10.86 2.01
CA ALA A 115 -10.98 12.15 1.34
C ALA A 115 -9.90 12.28 0.27
N LYS A 116 -9.02 11.32 0.16
CA LYS A 116 -7.86 11.41 -0.74
C LYS A 116 -8.24 11.73 -2.18
N ILE A 117 -9.30 11.14 -2.65
CA ILE A 117 -9.74 11.36 -4.03
C ILE A 117 -10.10 12.81 -4.24
N ALA A 118 -10.88 13.39 -3.32
CA ALA A 118 -11.28 14.79 -3.42
C ALA A 118 -10.07 15.71 -3.34
N SER A 119 -9.15 15.45 -2.41
CA SER A 119 -7.94 16.25 -2.27
C SER A 119 -7.10 16.22 -3.54
N LYS A 120 -6.97 15.06 -4.14
CA LYS A 120 -6.20 14.92 -5.36
C LYS A 120 -6.81 15.72 -6.49
N LYS A 121 -8.12 15.69 -6.61
CA LYS A 121 -8.80 16.46 -7.64
C LYS A 121 -8.61 17.97 -7.46
N LEU A 122 -8.63 18.41 -6.21
CA LEU A 122 -8.42 19.82 -5.91
C LEU A 122 -6.99 20.26 -6.19
N ALA A 123 -6.03 19.37 -5.99
CA ALA A 123 -4.63 19.68 -6.22
C ALA A 123 -4.30 19.79 -7.72
N ASN A 124 -5.10 19.18 -8.51
CA ASN A 124 -4.90 19.18 -9.96
C ASN A 124 -5.60 20.35 -10.61
#